data_e61c0c404f106db262e4d9a15905e5f5
#
_entry.id   e61c0c404f106db262e4d9a15905e5f5
#
_cell.length_a   1.000
_cell.length_b   1.000
_cell.length_c   1.000
_cell.angle_alpha   90.00
_cell.angle_beta   90.00
_cell.angle_gamma   90.00
#
_symmetry.space_group_name_H-M   'P 1'
#
loop_
_entity.id
_entity.type
_entity.pdbx_description
1 polymer ?
#
loop_
_entity_poly.entity_id
_entity_poly.type
_entity_poly.pdbx_seq_one_letter_code
_entity_poly.pdbx_strand_id
1 'polypeptide(L)'
;GPYGDAIMTELIPEIERRFRGIGQGWARFTYGGSTGGWEALAVQVFYPDQFNGCYAACPDPVDFRAYTVVDLYKDKNAYFQEGPFSKIARPAIRNYLGQISATLQQTNYYELALGTKSRSGQQFDIWEAVYSPVGPDGYPMRIWDKVTGEIDPQVAAYWKEHYDLTYILQRDWAKNGALWRGKIHLYCGDMDN
;
A
#
# COMPACT_ATOMS: atom_id res chain seq x y z
N GLY A 1 -11.03 -9.84 2.40
CA GLY A 1 -11.85 -8.76 2.96
C GLY A 1 -13.01 -8.40 2.04
N PRO A 2 -13.97 -7.57 2.50
CA PRO A 2 -15.27 -7.42 1.82
C PRO A 2 -15.15 -6.92 0.36
N TYR A 3 -14.22 -6.06 0.04
CA TYR A 3 -14.02 -5.61 -1.36
C TYR A 3 -13.45 -6.73 -2.24
N GLY A 4 -12.48 -7.48 -1.75
CA GLY A 4 -11.93 -8.63 -2.49
C GLY A 4 -12.99 -9.70 -2.71
N ASP A 5 -13.81 -9.97 -1.70
CA ASP A 5 -14.91 -10.93 -1.79
C ASP A 5 -15.95 -10.46 -2.82
N ALA A 6 -16.34 -9.18 -2.82
CA ALA A 6 -17.25 -8.61 -3.83
C ALA A 6 -16.67 -8.68 -5.25
N ILE A 7 -15.36 -8.41 -5.43
CA ILE A 7 -14.69 -8.58 -6.72
C ILE A 7 -14.81 -10.03 -7.20
N MET A 8 -14.56 -11.00 -6.32
CA MET A 8 -14.53 -12.41 -6.69
C MET A 8 -15.90 -13.04 -6.87
N THR A 9 -16.90 -12.62 -6.06
CA THR A 9 -18.22 -13.27 -6.04
C THR A 9 -19.30 -12.54 -6.82
N GLU A 10 -19.10 -11.25 -7.11
CA GLU A 10 -20.08 -10.40 -7.79
C GLU A 10 -19.55 -9.83 -9.10
N LEU A 11 -18.47 -9.02 -9.03
CA LEU A 11 -18.00 -8.23 -10.18
C LEU A 11 -17.45 -9.12 -11.31
N ILE A 12 -16.49 -10.01 -11.02
CA ILE A 12 -15.87 -10.87 -12.03
C ILE A 12 -16.90 -11.81 -12.67
N PRO A 13 -17.74 -12.52 -11.92
CA PRO A 13 -18.78 -13.37 -12.52
C PRO A 13 -19.73 -12.59 -13.45
N GLU A 14 -20.12 -11.38 -13.06
CA GLU A 14 -21.01 -10.54 -13.89
C GLU A 14 -20.32 -10.07 -15.19
N ILE A 15 -19.06 -9.65 -15.10
CA ILE A 15 -18.27 -9.28 -16.31
C ILE A 15 -18.12 -10.48 -17.23
N GLU A 16 -17.73 -11.64 -16.70
CA GLU A 16 -17.53 -12.86 -17.49
C GLU A 16 -18.81 -13.33 -18.16
N ARG A 17 -19.93 -13.25 -17.46
CA ARG A 17 -21.25 -13.57 -18.01
C ARG A 17 -21.65 -12.64 -19.14
N ARG A 18 -21.46 -11.30 -18.96
CA ARG A 18 -21.85 -10.30 -19.96
C ARG A 18 -20.98 -10.34 -21.20
N PHE A 19 -19.68 -10.50 -21.02
CA PHE A 19 -18.70 -10.40 -22.10
C PHE A 19 -18.16 -11.76 -22.54
N ARG A 20 -18.80 -12.86 -22.12
CA ARG A 20 -18.40 -14.23 -22.47
C ARG A 20 -16.95 -14.53 -22.10
N GLY A 21 -16.57 -14.14 -20.88
CA GLY A 21 -15.27 -14.48 -20.31
C GLY A 21 -15.09 -15.99 -20.18
N ILE A 22 -13.84 -16.44 -20.11
CA ILE A 22 -13.49 -17.86 -19.99
C ILE A 22 -13.95 -18.47 -18.65
N GLY A 23 -14.06 -17.64 -17.59
CA GLY A 23 -14.52 -18.09 -16.29
C GLY A 23 -13.51 -18.94 -15.51
N GLN A 24 -12.24 -18.89 -15.87
CA GLN A 24 -11.18 -19.70 -15.27
C GLN A 24 -10.02 -18.84 -14.78
N GLY A 25 -9.49 -19.15 -13.58
CA GLY A 25 -8.38 -18.38 -12.98
C GLY A 25 -7.15 -18.28 -13.86
N TRP A 26 -6.83 -19.32 -14.63
CA TRP A 26 -5.70 -19.30 -15.55
C TRP A 26 -5.82 -18.26 -16.68
N ALA A 27 -7.03 -17.80 -16.98
CA ALA A 27 -7.30 -16.81 -18.02
C ALA A 27 -7.45 -15.38 -17.48
N ARG A 28 -7.31 -15.17 -16.18
CA ARG A 28 -7.46 -13.87 -15.54
C ARG A 28 -6.10 -13.27 -15.22
N PHE A 29 -5.90 -12.05 -15.65
CA PHE A 29 -4.71 -11.24 -15.36
C PHE A 29 -5.15 -9.90 -14.81
N THR A 30 -4.32 -9.33 -13.92
CA THR A 30 -4.54 -8.00 -13.37
C THR A 30 -3.43 -7.06 -13.81
N TYR A 31 -3.77 -5.81 -14.02
CA TYR A 31 -2.83 -4.73 -14.32
C TYR A 31 -3.27 -3.48 -13.59
N GLY A 32 -2.31 -2.72 -13.07
CA GLY A 32 -2.58 -1.43 -12.46
C GLY A 32 -1.32 -0.63 -12.21
N GLY A 33 -1.50 0.68 -12.10
CA GLY A 33 -0.43 1.61 -11.73
C GLY A 33 -0.77 2.31 -10.41
N SER A 34 0.25 2.68 -9.60
CA SER A 34 0.09 3.35 -8.31
C SER A 34 -0.81 2.50 -7.39
N THR A 35 -1.87 3.04 -6.83
CA THR A 35 -2.87 2.31 -6.02
C THR A 35 -3.41 1.09 -6.76
N GLY A 36 -3.73 1.21 -8.06
CA GLY A 36 -4.17 0.07 -8.87
C GLY A 36 -3.09 -1.01 -9.03
N GLY A 37 -1.81 -0.65 -8.96
CA GLY A 37 -0.70 -1.60 -8.92
C GLY A 37 -0.68 -2.40 -7.64
N TRP A 38 -0.89 -1.76 -6.49
CA TRP A 38 -1.05 -2.43 -5.21
C TRP A 38 -2.28 -3.35 -5.20
N GLU A 39 -3.42 -2.86 -5.69
CA GLU A 39 -4.66 -3.65 -5.80
C GLU A 39 -4.48 -4.88 -6.71
N ALA A 40 -3.82 -4.71 -7.87
CA ALA A 40 -3.53 -5.80 -8.80
C ALA A 40 -2.66 -6.89 -8.14
N LEU A 41 -1.65 -6.49 -7.37
CA LEU A 41 -0.84 -7.42 -6.60
C LEU A 41 -1.62 -8.05 -5.44
N ALA A 42 -2.41 -7.26 -4.72
CA ALA A 42 -3.18 -7.74 -3.57
C ALA A 42 -4.15 -8.87 -3.96
N VAL A 43 -4.90 -8.71 -5.07
CA VAL A 43 -5.81 -9.78 -5.51
C VAL A 43 -5.05 -11.05 -5.95
N GLN A 44 -3.86 -10.92 -6.56
CA GLN A 44 -3.01 -12.07 -6.88
C GLN A 44 -2.49 -12.76 -5.62
N VAL A 45 -2.17 -11.99 -4.57
CA VAL A 45 -1.66 -12.53 -3.30
C VAL A 45 -2.77 -13.21 -2.50
N PHE A 46 -3.93 -12.57 -2.38
CA PHE A 46 -5.04 -13.08 -1.56
C PHE A 46 -5.90 -14.15 -2.25
N TYR A 47 -5.95 -14.15 -3.58
CA TYR A 47 -6.72 -15.12 -4.38
C TYR A 47 -5.84 -15.80 -5.44
N PRO A 48 -4.77 -16.51 -5.03
CA PRO A 48 -3.69 -16.95 -5.92
C PRO A 48 -4.10 -18.01 -6.95
N ASP A 49 -5.19 -18.71 -6.73
CA ASP A 49 -5.78 -19.68 -7.65
C ASP A 49 -6.76 -19.04 -8.65
N GLN A 50 -7.19 -17.81 -8.38
CA GLN A 50 -8.16 -17.09 -9.18
C GLN A 50 -7.54 -16.21 -10.27
N PHE A 51 -6.23 -15.98 -10.20
CA PHE A 51 -5.48 -15.17 -11.17
C PHE A 51 -4.20 -15.88 -11.62
N ASN A 52 -3.81 -15.64 -12.87
CA ASN A 52 -2.63 -16.23 -13.50
C ASN A 52 -1.51 -15.23 -13.76
N GLY A 53 -1.62 -14.03 -13.27
CA GLY A 53 -0.59 -13.01 -13.33
C GLY A 53 -1.08 -11.63 -12.92
N CYS A 54 -0.21 -10.89 -12.26
CA CYS A 54 -0.39 -9.46 -11.99
C CYS A 54 0.79 -8.66 -12.55
N TYR A 55 0.47 -7.50 -13.10
CA TYR A 55 1.43 -6.54 -13.64
C TYR A 55 1.22 -5.22 -12.90
N ALA A 56 2.05 -4.96 -11.90
CA ALA A 56 1.95 -3.79 -11.05
C ALA A 56 3.04 -2.77 -11.44
N ALA A 57 2.63 -1.61 -11.91
CA ALA A 57 3.51 -0.53 -12.32
C ALA A 57 3.56 0.54 -11.23
N CYS A 58 4.75 0.79 -10.66
CA CYS A 58 4.96 1.76 -9.58
C CYS A 58 3.85 1.64 -8.52
N PRO A 59 3.64 0.47 -7.92
CA PRO A 59 2.56 0.26 -6.96
C PRO A 59 2.76 1.13 -5.72
N ASP A 60 1.68 1.43 -5.03
CA ASP A 60 1.76 1.93 -3.65
C ASP A 60 2.60 0.96 -2.80
N PRO A 61 3.17 1.38 -1.65
CA PRO A 61 4.12 0.57 -0.90
C PRO A 61 3.63 -0.85 -0.62
N VAL A 62 4.37 -1.84 -1.11
CA VAL A 62 4.09 -3.27 -0.96
C VAL A 62 4.88 -3.92 0.18
N ASP A 63 5.84 -3.18 0.71
CA ASP A 63 6.71 -3.55 1.84
C ASP A 63 6.80 -2.34 2.77
N PHE A 64 6.20 -2.44 3.94
CA PHE A 64 6.16 -1.30 4.85
C PHE A 64 7.45 -1.06 5.65
N ARG A 65 8.52 -1.82 5.37
CA ARG A 65 9.90 -1.43 5.70
C ARG A 65 10.41 -0.31 4.79
N ALA A 66 9.71 -0.09 3.68
CA ALA A 66 9.93 1.00 2.73
C ALA A 66 8.58 1.64 2.39
N TYR A 67 7.84 2.08 3.42
CA TYR A 67 6.61 2.84 3.25
C TYR A 67 6.98 4.27 2.82
N THR A 68 6.97 4.48 1.52
CA THR A 68 7.75 5.54 0.88
C THR A 68 9.23 5.42 1.30
N VAL A 69 9.76 6.30 2.10
CA VAL A 69 11.15 6.29 2.61
C VAL A 69 11.21 6.02 4.13
N VAL A 70 10.18 5.43 4.71
CA VAL A 70 10.04 5.16 6.14
C VAL A 70 9.97 3.67 6.40
N ASP A 71 10.82 3.16 7.30
CA ASP A 71 10.65 1.82 7.85
C ASP A 71 9.67 1.89 9.03
N LEU A 72 8.39 1.55 8.79
CA LEU A 72 7.34 1.63 9.81
C LEU A 72 7.61 0.74 11.04
N TYR A 73 8.53 -0.21 10.94
CA TYR A 73 8.82 -1.16 12.02
C TYR A 73 10.04 -0.79 12.87
N LYS A 74 10.90 0.10 12.35
CA LYS A 74 12.14 0.52 13.02
C LYS A 74 12.21 2.00 13.31
N ASP A 75 11.70 2.83 12.42
CA ASP A 75 11.74 4.27 12.59
C ASP A 75 10.76 4.70 13.69
N LYS A 76 11.14 5.74 14.42
CA LYS A 76 10.29 6.35 15.44
C LYS A 76 9.52 7.55 14.91
N ASN A 77 10.03 8.16 13.82
CA ASN A 77 9.49 9.37 13.26
C ASN A 77 9.47 9.28 11.74
N ALA A 78 8.31 9.60 11.14
CA ALA A 78 8.11 9.57 9.71
C ALA A 78 8.73 10.79 8.99
N TYR A 79 8.86 11.93 9.66
CA TYR A 79 9.26 13.17 9.02
C TYR A 79 10.77 13.37 8.98
N PHE A 80 11.46 12.83 9.97
CA PHE A 80 12.89 13.06 10.15
C PHE A 80 13.66 11.77 10.38
N GLN A 81 14.85 11.74 9.82
CA GLN A 81 15.87 10.75 10.13
C GLN A 81 16.95 11.42 10.99
N GLU A 82 17.43 10.71 12.01
CA GLU A 82 18.55 11.20 12.81
C GLU A 82 19.84 11.22 11.97
N GLY A 83 20.45 12.38 11.87
CA GLY A 83 21.77 12.57 11.28
C GLY A 83 22.83 12.83 12.35
N PRO A 84 24.11 12.84 11.99
CA PRO A 84 25.21 13.00 12.95
C PRO A 84 25.23 14.35 13.65
N PHE A 85 24.66 15.39 13.05
CA PHE A 85 24.64 16.75 13.60
C PHE A 85 23.27 17.41 13.63
N SER A 86 22.29 16.86 12.90
CA SER A 86 20.95 17.42 12.81
C SER A 86 19.96 16.37 12.31
N LYS A 87 18.68 16.64 12.53
CA LYS A 87 17.61 15.86 11.89
C LYS A 87 17.56 16.17 10.39
N ILE A 88 17.43 15.13 9.58
CA ILE A 88 17.34 15.22 8.13
C ILE A 88 15.87 14.99 7.74
N ALA A 89 15.26 15.95 7.04
CA ALA A 89 13.90 15.83 6.58
C ALA A 89 13.78 14.73 5.51
N ARG A 90 12.78 13.86 5.63
CA ARG A 90 12.52 12.80 4.67
C ARG A 90 11.77 13.36 3.46
N PRO A 91 12.15 12.97 2.22
CA PRO A 91 11.43 13.35 1.00
C PRO A 91 10.07 12.67 0.92
N ALA A 92 9.08 13.38 0.38
CA ALA A 92 7.83 12.81 -0.10
C ALA A 92 7.78 12.80 -1.63
N ILE A 93 8.35 13.83 -2.27
CA ILE A 93 8.36 13.95 -3.73
C ILE A 93 9.77 14.31 -4.17
N ARG A 94 10.30 13.53 -5.11
CA ARG A 94 11.58 13.77 -5.79
C ARG A 94 11.34 13.91 -7.29
N ASN A 95 12.14 14.75 -7.96
CA ASN A 95 12.17 14.77 -9.42
C ASN A 95 13.16 13.70 -9.95
N TYR A 96 13.26 13.58 -11.28
CA TYR A 96 14.13 12.60 -11.93
C TYR A 96 15.65 12.82 -11.66
N LEU A 97 16.05 13.97 -11.13
CA LEU A 97 17.41 14.24 -10.68
C LEU A 97 17.61 13.93 -9.19
N GLY A 98 16.59 13.41 -8.50
CA GLY A 98 16.63 13.15 -7.06
C GLY A 98 16.44 14.37 -6.17
N GLN A 99 16.15 15.55 -6.73
CA GLN A 99 15.92 16.77 -5.96
C GLN A 99 14.57 16.72 -5.27
N ILE A 100 14.54 17.06 -3.99
CA ILE A 100 13.33 17.03 -3.15
C ILE A 100 12.46 18.24 -3.49
N SER A 101 11.24 17.96 -3.96
CA SER A 101 10.20 18.98 -4.23
C SER A 101 9.31 19.22 -3.01
N ALA A 102 9.07 18.17 -2.22
CA ALA A 102 8.30 18.25 -0.98
C ALA A 102 8.80 17.21 0.04
N THR A 103 8.73 17.56 1.32
CA THR A 103 9.03 16.62 2.42
C THR A 103 7.75 15.93 2.92
N LEU A 104 7.90 14.80 3.62
CA LEU A 104 6.78 14.09 4.25
C LEU A 104 6.01 15.01 5.22
N GLN A 105 6.71 15.84 5.99
CA GLN A 105 6.05 16.78 6.88
C GLN A 105 5.19 17.79 6.12
N GLN A 106 5.71 18.36 5.03
CA GLN A 106 4.97 19.34 4.22
C GLN A 106 3.70 18.72 3.60
N THR A 107 3.80 17.52 3.05
CA THR A 107 2.62 16.83 2.47
C THR A 107 1.59 16.51 3.54
N ASN A 108 2.00 16.03 4.71
CA ASN A 108 1.07 15.72 5.80
C ASN A 108 0.43 16.99 6.40
N TYR A 109 1.15 18.11 6.48
CA TYR A 109 0.57 19.39 6.88
C TYR A 109 -0.42 19.94 5.86
N TYR A 110 -0.16 19.72 4.57
CA TYR A 110 -1.11 20.03 3.51
C TYR A 110 -2.40 19.19 3.68
N GLU A 111 -2.29 17.90 3.96
CA GLU A 111 -3.43 17.04 4.24
C GLU A 111 -4.23 17.52 5.46
N LEU A 112 -3.56 17.90 6.56
CA LEU A 112 -4.23 18.46 7.74
C LEU A 112 -5.02 19.74 7.44
N ALA A 113 -4.52 20.57 6.52
CA ALA A 113 -5.21 21.80 6.12
C ALA A 113 -6.48 21.50 5.29
N LEU A 114 -6.48 20.40 4.52
CA LEU A 114 -7.62 20.00 3.69
C LEU A 114 -8.69 19.25 4.48
N GLY A 115 -8.30 18.48 5.48
CA GLY A 115 -9.25 17.68 6.26
C GLY A 115 -8.63 17.07 7.51
N THR A 116 -9.48 16.82 8.52
CA THR A 116 -9.09 16.14 9.75
C THR A 116 -9.56 14.69 9.75
N LYS A 117 -9.01 13.86 10.65
CA LYS A 117 -9.42 12.47 10.85
C LYS A 117 -9.32 11.63 9.57
N SER A 118 -8.20 11.74 8.85
CA SER A 118 -7.91 11.03 7.61
C SER A 118 -8.97 11.24 6.50
N ARG A 119 -9.47 12.48 6.36
CA ARG A 119 -10.51 12.86 5.40
C ARG A 119 -10.09 13.92 4.38
N SER A 120 -8.81 14.18 4.24
CA SER A 120 -8.32 15.16 3.25
C SER A 120 -8.57 14.73 1.80
N GLY A 121 -8.77 13.44 1.57
CA GLY A 121 -8.82 12.85 0.23
C GLY A 121 -7.46 12.77 -0.45
N GLN A 122 -6.38 12.99 0.29
CA GLN A 122 -5.01 12.92 -0.20
C GLN A 122 -4.34 11.61 0.21
N GLN A 123 -3.17 11.33 -0.35
CA GLN A 123 -2.53 10.02 -0.41
C GLN A 123 -2.37 9.34 0.96
N PHE A 124 -1.78 10.01 1.95
CA PHE A 124 -1.54 9.40 3.26
C PHE A 124 -2.83 9.16 4.04
N ASP A 125 -3.80 10.07 3.95
CA ASP A 125 -5.11 9.88 4.57
C ASP A 125 -5.90 8.75 3.91
N ILE A 126 -5.78 8.57 2.58
CA ILE A 126 -6.42 7.45 1.88
C ILE A 126 -5.78 6.13 2.30
N TRP A 127 -4.45 6.06 2.40
CA TRP A 127 -3.77 4.86 2.88
C TRP A 127 -4.16 4.52 4.33
N GLU A 128 -4.28 5.51 5.21
CA GLU A 128 -4.82 5.28 6.56
C GLU A 128 -6.25 4.73 6.51
N ALA A 129 -7.11 5.27 5.64
CA ALA A 129 -8.48 4.79 5.49
C ALA A 129 -8.56 3.33 5.01
N VAL A 130 -7.60 2.88 4.20
CA VAL A 130 -7.55 1.50 3.67
C VAL A 130 -6.88 0.54 4.64
N TYR A 131 -5.75 0.94 5.24
CA TYR A 131 -4.89 0.01 5.98
C TYR A 131 -5.10 0.03 7.49
N SER A 132 -5.62 1.12 8.06
CA SER A 132 -5.72 1.25 9.52
C SER A 132 -6.93 0.54 10.12
N PRO A 133 -6.82 0.08 11.36
CA PRO A 133 -7.98 -0.32 12.13
C PRO A 133 -8.87 0.89 12.41
N VAL A 134 -10.16 0.65 12.59
CA VAL A 134 -11.12 1.69 12.97
C VAL A 134 -10.89 2.07 14.43
N GLY A 135 -10.70 3.35 14.68
CA GLY A 135 -10.57 3.91 16.01
C GLY A 135 -11.91 3.99 16.78
N PRO A 136 -11.85 4.29 18.07
CA PRO A 136 -13.06 4.37 18.92
C PRO A 136 -14.04 5.48 18.49
N ASP A 137 -13.57 6.43 17.71
CA ASP A 137 -14.38 7.53 17.17
C ASP A 137 -14.97 7.23 15.77
N GLY A 138 -14.79 5.99 15.26
CA GLY A 138 -15.27 5.53 13.97
C GLY A 138 -14.40 5.95 12.78
N TYR A 139 -13.26 6.59 13.01
CA TYR A 139 -12.30 6.98 11.97
C TYR A 139 -11.07 6.07 11.98
N PRO A 140 -10.27 6.07 10.86
CA PRO A 140 -9.03 5.31 10.83
C PRO A 140 -8.06 5.75 11.94
N MET A 141 -7.43 4.80 12.61
CA MET A 141 -6.32 5.11 13.51
C MET A 141 -5.12 5.60 12.68
N ARG A 142 -4.44 6.64 13.15
CA ARG A 142 -3.31 7.22 12.44
C ARG A 142 -2.08 6.34 12.55
N ILE A 143 -1.39 6.13 11.42
CA ILE A 143 -0.10 5.43 11.39
C ILE A 143 1.00 6.26 12.08
N TRP A 144 0.88 7.58 12.02
CA TRP A 144 1.71 8.54 12.78
C TRP A 144 0.91 9.78 13.16
N ASP A 145 1.35 10.43 14.19
CA ASP A 145 0.83 11.76 14.54
C ASP A 145 1.17 12.75 13.42
N LYS A 146 0.14 13.36 12.82
CA LYS A 146 0.30 14.24 11.64
C LYS A 146 1.03 15.57 11.96
N VAL A 147 1.15 15.94 13.24
CA VAL A 147 1.87 17.16 13.65
C VAL A 147 3.32 16.83 13.95
N THR A 148 3.57 15.78 14.70
CA THR A 148 4.92 15.43 15.18
C THR A 148 5.65 14.43 14.28
N GLY A 149 4.92 13.61 13.51
CA GLY A 149 5.46 12.52 12.72
C GLY A 149 5.79 11.27 13.54
N GLU A 150 5.43 11.21 14.84
CA GLU A 150 5.66 10.05 15.69
C GLU A 150 4.82 8.87 15.24
N ILE A 151 5.48 7.73 14.97
CA ILE A 151 4.85 6.52 14.45
C ILE A 151 4.18 5.75 15.58
N ASP A 152 2.93 5.28 15.34
CA ASP A 152 2.23 4.39 16.23
C ASP A 152 2.61 2.92 15.94
N PRO A 153 3.36 2.26 16.84
CA PRO A 153 3.83 0.90 16.61
C PRO A 153 2.70 -0.14 16.63
N GLN A 154 1.57 0.15 17.25
CA GLN A 154 0.43 -0.78 17.29
C GLN A 154 -0.31 -0.76 15.95
N VAL A 155 -0.49 0.42 15.37
CA VAL A 155 -1.06 0.58 14.02
C VAL A 155 -0.12 -0.01 12.98
N ALA A 156 1.19 0.23 13.10
CA ALA A 156 2.20 -0.37 12.21
C ALA A 156 2.18 -1.91 12.26
N ALA A 157 2.03 -2.51 13.45
CA ALA A 157 1.89 -3.95 13.59
C ALA A 157 0.61 -4.49 12.93
N TYR A 158 -0.50 -3.78 13.05
CA TYR A 158 -1.75 -4.14 12.37
C TYR A 158 -1.60 -4.08 10.84
N TRP A 159 -1.00 -3.02 10.30
CA TRP A 159 -0.72 -2.89 8.88
C TRP A 159 0.14 -4.03 8.36
N LYS A 160 1.19 -4.40 9.11
CA LYS A 160 2.08 -5.51 8.77
C LYS A 160 1.32 -6.82 8.55
N GLU A 161 0.49 -7.19 9.52
CA GLU A 161 -0.22 -8.47 9.48
C GLU A 161 -1.27 -8.55 8.38
N HIS A 162 -1.89 -7.42 8.00
CA HIS A 162 -3.07 -7.40 7.14
C HIS A 162 -2.81 -6.88 5.73
N TYR A 163 -1.81 -5.99 5.55
CA TYR A 163 -1.65 -5.22 4.31
C TYR A 163 -0.22 -5.17 3.77
N ASP A 164 0.82 -5.51 4.54
CA ASP A 164 2.18 -5.63 4.01
C ASP A 164 2.27 -6.88 3.12
N LEU A 165 2.17 -6.67 1.81
CA LEU A 165 2.11 -7.78 0.85
C LEU A 165 3.42 -8.58 0.83
N THR A 166 4.57 -7.94 1.06
CA THR A 166 5.87 -8.63 1.18
C THR A 166 5.90 -9.52 2.41
N TYR A 167 5.45 -9.02 3.55
CA TYR A 167 5.36 -9.83 4.77
C TYR A 167 4.39 -11.01 4.59
N ILE A 168 3.21 -10.78 4.02
CA ILE A 168 2.20 -11.82 3.76
C ILE A 168 2.74 -12.90 2.81
N LEU A 169 3.42 -12.51 1.73
CA LEU A 169 4.08 -13.45 0.82
C LEU A 169 5.12 -14.30 1.55
N GLN A 170 5.96 -13.70 2.40
CA GLN A 170 6.96 -14.43 3.19
C GLN A 170 6.32 -15.38 4.19
N ARG A 171 5.33 -14.90 4.96
CA ARG A 171 4.61 -15.68 5.96
C ARG A 171 3.93 -16.91 5.36
N ASP A 172 3.27 -16.73 4.24
CA ASP A 172 2.40 -17.75 3.64
C ASP A 172 3.07 -18.50 2.47
N TRP A 173 4.38 -18.30 2.26
CA TRP A 173 5.12 -18.90 1.14
C TRP A 173 5.05 -20.43 1.10
N ALA A 174 5.19 -21.08 2.24
CA ALA A 174 5.13 -22.53 2.33
C ALA A 174 3.80 -23.10 1.82
N LYS A 175 2.72 -22.35 1.99
CA LYS A 175 1.36 -22.75 1.58
C LYS A 175 1.07 -22.36 0.13
N ASN A 176 1.38 -21.13 -0.26
CA ASN A 176 0.90 -20.52 -1.50
C ASN A 176 1.99 -20.26 -2.54
N GLY A 177 3.26 -20.46 -2.21
CA GLY A 177 4.37 -20.10 -3.08
C GLY A 177 4.33 -20.75 -4.46
N ALA A 178 3.84 -22.00 -4.55
CA ALA A 178 3.65 -22.66 -5.84
C ALA A 178 2.59 -21.97 -6.73
N LEU A 179 1.59 -21.34 -6.12
CA LEU A 179 0.52 -20.61 -6.82
C LEU A 179 0.95 -19.21 -7.24
N TRP A 180 1.93 -18.61 -6.55
CA TRP A 180 2.46 -17.27 -6.86
C TRP A 180 3.63 -17.27 -7.84
N ARG A 181 4.39 -18.36 -7.89
CA ARG A 181 5.62 -18.44 -8.69
C ARG A 181 5.36 -18.13 -10.16
N GLY A 182 6.10 -17.15 -10.70
CA GLY A 182 6.02 -16.73 -12.09
C GLY A 182 4.79 -15.86 -12.45
N LYS A 183 4.00 -15.46 -11.45
CA LYS A 183 2.78 -14.68 -11.67
C LYS A 183 2.87 -13.21 -11.23
N ILE A 184 3.92 -12.84 -10.52
CA ILE A 184 4.09 -11.49 -9.98
C ILE A 184 5.12 -10.74 -10.81
N HIS A 185 4.69 -9.66 -11.45
CA HIS A 185 5.52 -8.79 -12.27
C HIS A 185 5.40 -7.36 -11.76
N LEU A 186 6.52 -6.81 -11.27
CA LEU A 186 6.60 -5.47 -10.72
C LEU A 186 7.51 -4.61 -11.60
N TYR A 187 7.09 -3.39 -11.84
CA TYR A 187 7.90 -2.33 -12.41
C TYR A 187 7.87 -1.13 -11.47
N CYS A 188 9.05 -0.56 -11.19
CA CYS A 188 9.19 0.62 -10.34
C CYS A 188 10.30 1.50 -10.88
N GLY A 189 10.12 2.80 -10.82
CA GLY A 189 11.14 3.77 -11.21
C GLY A 189 12.18 3.97 -10.09
N ASP A 190 13.43 4.29 -10.46
CA ASP A 190 14.53 4.49 -9.51
C ASP A 190 14.32 5.67 -8.55
N MET A 191 13.44 6.63 -8.92
CA MET A 191 13.11 7.81 -8.11
C MET A 191 11.73 7.71 -7.44
N ASP A 192 11.06 6.59 -7.58
CA ASP A 192 9.84 6.30 -6.84
C ASP A 192 10.14 6.18 -5.34
N ASN A 193 9.18 6.56 -4.50
CA ASN A 193 9.37 6.61 -3.04
C ASN A 193 8.62 5.49 -2.32
#